data_e71aedfe5362426c3e169c325ff63b91
#
_entry.id   e71aedfe5362426c3e169c325ff63b91
#
_cell.length_a   1.000
_cell.length_b   1.000
_cell.length_c   1.000
_cell.angle_alpha   90.00
_cell.angle_beta   90.00
_cell.angle_gamma   90.00
#
_symmetry.space_group_name_H-M   'P 1'
#
loop_
_entity.id
_entity.type
_entity.pdbx_description
1 polymer ?
#
loop_
_entity_poly.entity_id
_entity_poly.type
_entity_poly.pdbx_seq_one_letter_code
_entity_poly.pdbx_strand_id
1 'polypeptide(L)'
;MSSASSPATGMSRADWLSAIIVIVIWGLNFVVMKWGLATLSPLLLCALRFAAASLPLLLFVKPPANLSWSILAGYGLVQGVGQFGLLFTGMKLGMPAGMASVVLQTQAFITMLLAAAFLHEKPQRWQWIGLLIAISGLLLIGVAHGDGATDMTLLGFVLTVGAAAMWAISNLLTRVAARQGSYEPASFIVWTSVFPTIPLLLLSWWMDGGEAVVTQLQSIGWRELGVIAYLAFLSTLLGYGLWTRLLQRYAASTVAPLSLLVPVIGLLSAMLLLGEVPSGLQWLGTLGVLLGMMVNQFGGRWRRR
;
A
#
# COMPACT_ATOMS: atom_id res chain seq x y z
N MET A 1 4.49 -38.47 19.00
CA MET A 1 3.46 -37.58 19.59
C MET A 1 3.99 -36.16 19.56
N SER A 2 3.66 -35.42 18.52
CA SER A 2 4.06 -34.01 18.37
C SER A 2 3.08 -33.17 19.19
N SER A 3 3.56 -32.48 20.21
CA SER A 3 2.80 -31.56 21.02
C SER A 3 2.40 -30.35 20.16
N ALA A 4 1.17 -30.31 19.69
CA ALA A 4 0.57 -29.14 19.10
C ALA A 4 0.54 -28.06 20.18
N SER A 5 1.43 -27.08 20.09
CA SER A 5 1.44 -25.88 20.95
C SER A 5 0.11 -25.16 20.77
N SER A 6 -0.64 -25.00 21.84
CA SER A 6 -1.85 -24.17 21.87
C SER A 6 -1.56 -22.80 21.28
N PRO A 7 -2.45 -22.25 20.43
CA PRO A 7 -2.26 -20.91 19.89
C PRO A 7 -2.22 -19.91 21.04
N ALA A 8 -1.15 -19.14 21.12
CA ALA A 8 -0.96 -18.10 22.12
C ALA A 8 -2.18 -17.17 22.13
N THR A 9 -2.82 -16.98 23.29
CA THR A 9 -4.06 -16.24 23.46
C THR A 9 -3.91 -14.71 23.32
N GLY A 10 -2.71 -14.20 23.03
CA GLY A 10 -2.42 -12.78 22.78
C GLY A 10 -1.12 -12.55 22.05
N MET A 11 -0.97 -11.40 21.43
CA MET A 11 0.28 -10.98 20.78
C MET A 11 1.35 -10.74 21.83
N SER A 12 2.59 -11.22 21.58
CA SER A 12 3.75 -10.92 22.43
C SER A 12 4.11 -9.43 22.37
N ARG A 13 4.85 -8.93 23.38
CA ARG A 13 5.33 -7.52 23.37
C ARG A 13 6.18 -7.21 22.13
N ALA A 14 7.01 -8.14 21.67
CA ALA A 14 7.83 -7.99 20.47
C ALA A 14 6.98 -7.93 19.20
N ASP A 15 5.89 -8.70 19.12
CA ASP A 15 4.98 -8.69 17.97
C ASP A 15 4.12 -7.43 17.95
N TRP A 16 3.72 -6.90 19.12
CA TRP A 16 3.10 -5.58 19.23
C TRP A 16 4.04 -4.46 18.75
N LEU A 17 5.31 -4.50 19.17
CA LEU A 17 6.32 -3.55 18.69
C LEU A 17 6.50 -3.65 17.18
N SER A 18 6.55 -4.85 16.62
CA SER A 18 6.61 -5.09 15.18
C SER A 18 5.42 -4.47 14.45
N ALA A 19 4.19 -4.65 14.98
CA ALA A 19 2.99 -4.06 14.41
C ALA A 19 3.05 -2.51 14.42
N ILE A 20 3.45 -1.92 15.54
CA ILE A 20 3.60 -0.45 15.68
C ILE A 20 4.64 0.08 14.68
N ILE A 21 5.79 -0.59 14.57
CA ILE A 21 6.84 -0.23 13.61
C ILE A 21 6.28 -0.21 12.18
N VAL A 22 5.55 -1.25 11.78
CA VAL A 22 4.94 -1.32 10.43
C VAL A 22 3.93 -0.20 10.22
N ILE A 23 3.05 0.06 11.19
CA ILE A 23 2.03 1.11 11.11
C ILE A 23 2.69 2.49 10.92
N VAL A 24 3.72 2.78 11.71
CA VAL A 24 4.46 4.05 11.63
C VAL A 24 5.21 4.17 10.30
N ILE A 25 5.94 3.12 9.87
CA ILE A 25 6.65 3.10 8.59
C ILE A 25 5.67 3.32 7.44
N TRP A 26 4.55 2.60 7.39
CA TRP A 26 3.61 2.73 6.29
C TRP A 26 2.80 4.02 6.34
N GLY A 27 2.52 4.57 7.53
CA GLY A 27 1.90 5.88 7.66
C GLY A 27 2.82 7.00 7.16
N LEU A 28 4.06 7.04 7.63
CA LEU A 28 5.07 8.02 7.19
C LEU A 28 5.45 7.88 5.72
N ASN A 29 5.24 6.72 5.12
CA ASN A 29 5.60 6.44 3.73
C ASN A 29 5.02 7.47 2.73
N PHE A 30 3.81 7.98 2.98
CA PHE A 30 3.17 8.97 2.11
C PHE A 30 3.88 10.33 2.14
N VAL A 31 4.36 10.74 3.31
CA VAL A 31 5.19 11.95 3.47
C VAL A 31 6.53 11.78 2.76
N VAL A 32 7.19 10.65 2.95
CA VAL A 32 8.48 10.35 2.31
C VAL A 32 8.33 10.29 0.78
N MET A 33 7.25 9.70 0.26
CA MET A 33 6.91 9.75 -1.16
C MET A 33 6.78 11.20 -1.65
N LYS A 34 6.06 12.04 -0.92
CA LYS A 34 5.89 13.46 -1.28
C LYS A 34 7.22 14.21 -1.32
N TRP A 35 8.13 13.93 -0.38
CA TRP A 35 9.48 14.49 -0.39
C TRP A 35 10.30 14.06 -1.62
N GLY A 36 10.22 12.80 -2.01
CA GLY A 36 10.91 12.30 -3.21
C GLY A 36 10.34 12.88 -4.50
N LEU A 37 9.01 13.06 -4.56
CA LEU A 37 8.32 13.65 -5.70
C LEU A 37 8.58 15.15 -5.89
N ALA A 38 9.22 15.80 -4.92
CA ALA A 38 9.66 17.20 -5.08
C ALA A 38 10.79 17.33 -6.12
N THR A 39 11.67 16.34 -6.22
CA THR A 39 12.88 16.36 -7.05
C THR A 39 12.89 15.30 -8.15
N LEU A 40 12.27 14.14 -7.93
CA LEU A 40 12.23 13.05 -8.87
C LEU A 40 10.84 12.91 -9.51
N SER A 41 10.82 12.44 -10.76
CA SER A 41 9.57 12.10 -11.41
C SER A 41 8.93 10.86 -10.78
N PRO A 42 7.61 10.71 -10.86
CA PRO A 42 6.88 9.63 -10.19
C PRO A 42 7.38 8.24 -10.57
N LEU A 43 7.54 8.00 -11.87
CA LEU A 43 7.91 6.68 -12.38
C LEU A 43 9.38 6.37 -12.13
N LEU A 44 10.27 7.39 -12.20
CA LEU A 44 11.68 7.22 -11.86
C LEU A 44 11.85 6.88 -10.37
N LEU A 45 11.22 7.65 -9.48
CA LEU A 45 11.28 7.36 -8.04
C LEU A 45 10.74 5.96 -7.71
N CYS A 46 9.66 5.57 -8.38
CA CYS A 46 9.07 4.24 -8.22
C CYS A 46 10.05 3.15 -8.73
N ALA A 47 10.69 3.34 -9.88
CA ALA A 47 11.69 2.42 -10.43
C ALA A 47 12.90 2.28 -9.49
N LEU A 48 13.44 3.39 -9.00
CA LEU A 48 14.58 3.40 -8.08
C LEU A 48 14.25 2.69 -6.75
N ARG A 49 13.03 2.88 -6.22
CA ARG A 49 12.54 2.15 -5.05
C ARG A 49 12.60 0.64 -5.26
N PHE A 50 12.05 0.13 -6.38
CA PHE A 50 12.01 -1.30 -6.66
C PHE A 50 13.37 -1.86 -7.02
N ALA A 51 14.19 -1.11 -7.77
CA ALA A 51 15.59 -1.46 -8.06
C ALA A 51 16.38 -1.65 -6.76
N ALA A 52 16.30 -0.69 -5.84
CA ALA A 52 16.99 -0.76 -4.54
C ALA A 52 16.46 -1.87 -3.63
N ALA A 53 15.16 -2.19 -3.69
CA ALA A 53 14.57 -3.28 -2.92
C ALA A 53 14.91 -4.68 -3.46
N SER A 54 15.27 -4.81 -4.74
CA SER A 54 15.52 -6.09 -5.38
C SER A 54 16.98 -6.33 -5.74
N LEU A 55 17.58 -5.46 -6.57
CA LEU A 55 18.88 -5.75 -7.21
C LEU A 55 19.99 -6.14 -6.24
N PRO A 56 20.22 -5.45 -5.10
CA PRO A 56 21.28 -5.83 -4.17
C PRO A 56 21.05 -7.20 -3.52
N LEU A 57 19.78 -7.61 -3.40
CA LEU A 57 19.40 -8.83 -2.69
C LEU A 57 19.26 -10.06 -3.58
N LEU A 58 19.24 -9.88 -4.92
CA LEU A 58 19.19 -11.02 -5.87
C LEU A 58 20.35 -11.98 -5.71
N LEU A 59 21.51 -11.48 -5.27
CA LEU A 59 22.71 -12.31 -5.05
C LEU A 59 22.58 -13.21 -3.81
N PHE A 60 21.71 -12.84 -2.87
CA PHE A 60 21.59 -13.51 -1.56
C PHE A 60 20.26 -14.24 -1.40
N VAL A 61 19.23 -13.86 -2.13
CA VAL A 61 17.87 -14.38 -1.98
C VAL A 61 17.49 -15.23 -3.20
N LYS A 62 17.28 -16.52 -2.98
CA LYS A 62 16.84 -17.43 -4.06
C LYS A 62 15.38 -17.15 -4.45
N PRO A 63 14.99 -17.40 -5.72
CA PRO A 63 13.60 -17.27 -6.13
C PRO A 63 12.71 -18.26 -5.39
N PRO A 64 11.42 -17.94 -5.17
CA PRO A 64 10.47 -18.86 -4.53
C PRO A 64 10.27 -20.09 -5.42
N ALA A 65 10.70 -21.27 -4.94
CA ALA A 65 10.71 -22.51 -5.74
C ALA A 65 9.31 -22.99 -6.15
N ASN A 66 8.28 -22.69 -5.36
CA ASN A 66 6.93 -23.22 -5.53
C ASN A 66 5.98 -22.26 -6.28
N LEU A 67 6.49 -21.14 -6.79
CA LEU A 67 5.66 -20.16 -7.50
C LEU A 67 6.05 -20.05 -8.96
N SER A 68 5.03 -19.94 -9.83
CA SER A 68 5.26 -19.70 -11.25
C SER A 68 5.78 -18.26 -11.49
N TRP A 69 6.67 -18.14 -12.48
CA TRP A 69 7.18 -16.82 -12.89
C TRP A 69 6.09 -15.86 -13.36
N SER A 70 5.00 -16.40 -13.94
CA SER A 70 3.83 -15.59 -14.34
C SER A 70 3.14 -14.94 -13.16
N ILE A 71 3.05 -15.60 -12.00
CA ILE A 71 2.49 -15.02 -10.78
C ILE A 71 3.44 -13.96 -10.21
N LEU A 72 4.76 -14.22 -10.17
CA LEU A 72 5.74 -13.25 -9.70
C LEU A 72 5.73 -11.99 -10.56
N ALA A 73 5.74 -12.16 -11.89
CA ALA A 73 5.67 -11.05 -12.84
C ALA A 73 4.34 -10.32 -12.75
N GLY A 74 3.22 -11.04 -12.75
CA GLY A 74 1.88 -10.46 -12.66
C GLY A 74 1.71 -9.63 -11.38
N TYR A 75 2.11 -10.18 -10.22
CA TYR A 75 2.09 -9.45 -8.95
C TYR A 75 2.99 -8.22 -9.02
N GLY A 76 4.26 -8.38 -9.44
CA GLY A 76 5.22 -7.29 -9.53
C GLY A 76 4.76 -6.15 -10.44
N LEU A 77 4.22 -6.46 -11.61
CA LEU A 77 3.70 -5.45 -12.54
C LEU A 77 2.44 -4.76 -12.01
N VAL A 78 1.47 -5.52 -11.50
CA VAL A 78 0.24 -4.94 -10.93
C VAL A 78 0.54 -4.09 -9.71
N GLN A 79 1.37 -4.58 -8.79
CA GLN A 79 1.75 -3.86 -7.59
C GLN A 79 2.69 -2.69 -7.90
N GLY A 80 3.74 -2.93 -8.67
CA GLY A 80 4.78 -1.93 -8.91
C GLY A 80 4.38 -0.90 -9.94
N VAL A 81 4.02 -1.32 -11.17
CA VAL A 81 3.64 -0.39 -12.23
C VAL A 81 2.23 0.14 -12.00
N GLY A 82 1.28 -0.75 -11.73
CA GLY A 82 -0.12 -0.38 -11.54
C GLY A 82 -0.32 0.44 -10.26
N GLN A 83 -0.17 -0.16 -9.10
CA GLN A 83 -0.50 0.51 -7.83
C GLN A 83 0.44 1.70 -7.56
N PHE A 84 1.77 1.44 -7.48
CA PHE A 84 2.70 2.51 -7.09
C PHE A 84 2.91 3.54 -8.21
N GLY A 85 2.91 3.12 -9.47
CA GLY A 85 2.97 4.07 -10.59
C GLY A 85 1.80 5.04 -10.59
N LEU A 86 0.55 4.56 -10.44
CA LEU A 86 -0.64 5.40 -10.34
C LEU A 86 -0.63 6.26 -9.07
N LEU A 87 -0.25 5.69 -7.92
CA LEU A 87 -0.20 6.42 -6.64
C LEU A 87 0.79 7.59 -6.70
N PHE A 88 2.03 7.35 -7.14
CA PHE A 88 3.07 8.36 -7.19
C PHE A 88 2.71 9.45 -8.21
N THR A 89 2.17 9.05 -9.37
CA THR A 89 1.68 10.00 -10.37
C THR A 89 0.50 10.82 -9.83
N GLY A 90 -0.45 10.18 -9.15
CA GLY A 90 -1.57 10.86 -8.51
C GLY A 90 -1.11 11.89 -7.47
N MET A 91 -0.13 11.54 -6.64
CA MET A 91 0.45 12.46 -5.65
C MET A 91 1.22 13.61 -6.30
N LYS A 92 1.92 13.38 -7.43
CA LYS A 92 2.60 14.44 -8.19
C LYS A 92 1.59 15.39 -8.81
N LEU A 93 0.46 14.88 -9.28
CA LEU A 93 -0.61 15.64 -9.94
C LEU A 93 -1.63 16.24 -8.97
N GLY A 94 -1.30 16.34 -7.69
CA GLY A 94 -2.08 17.09 -6.72
C GLY A 94 -2.86 16.27 -5.70
N MET A 95 -2.63 14.94 -5.57
CA MET A 95 -3.18 14.19 -4.43
C MET A 95 -2.37 14.49 -3.16
N PRO A 96 -2.97 15.05 -2.09
CA PRO A 96 -2.29 15.25 -0.83
C PRO A 96 -1.87 13.93 -0.18
N ALA A 97 -0.74 13.91 0.51
CA ALA A 97 -0.18 12.69 1.11
C ALA A 97 -1.11 12.08 2.15
N GLY A 98 -1.70 12.92 3.01
CA GLY A 98 -2.66 12.48 4.02
C GLY A 98 -3.91 11.87 3.40
N MET A 99 -4.49 12.51 2.39
CA MET A 99 -5.67 12.02 1.69
C MET A 99 -5.36 10.74 0.88
N ALA A 100 -4.17 10.65 0.27
CA ALA A 100 -3.73 9.43 -0.42
C ALA A 100 -3.72 8.22 0.52
N SER A 101 -3.28 8.41 1.78
CA SER A 101 -3.26 7.34 2.79
C SER A 101 -4.66 6.80 3.13
N VAL A 102 -5.68 7.67 3.11
CA VAL A 102 -7.08 7.29 3.38
C VAL A 102 -7.72 6.65 2.15
N VAL A 103 -7.62 7.31 0.98
CA VAL A 103 -8.26 6.84 -0.27
C VAL A 103 -7.70 5.48 -0.69
N LEU A 104 -6.40 5.26 -0.54
CA LEU A 104 -5.77 3.99 -0.89
C LEU A 104 -6.33 2.80 -0.09
N GLN A 105 -6.88 3.02 1.10
CA GLN A 105 -7.48 1.96 1.92
C GLN A 105 -8.79 1.40 1.35
N THR A 106 -9.39 2.08 0.39
CA THR A 106 -10.56 1.55 -0.34
C THR A 106 -10.26 0.25 -1.08
N GLN A 107 -8.96 -0.06 -1.28
CA GLN A 107 -8.50 -1.36 -1.77
C GLN A 107 -9.12 -2.55 -1.02
N ALA A 108 -9.41 -2.41 0.28
CA ALA A 108 -9.99 -3.50 1.07
C ALA A 108 -11.39 -3.89 0.57
N PHE A 109 -12.20 -2.91 0.19
CA PHE A 109 -13.54 -3.14 -0.36
C PHE A 109 -13.49 -3.67 -1.78
N ILE A 110 -12.58 -3.13 -2.61
CA ILE A 110 -12.38 -3.62 -3.98
C ILE A 110 -11.87 -5.06 -3.93
N THR A 111 -10.95 -5.40 -3.01
CA THR A 111 -10.49 -6.79 -2.78
C THR A 111 -11.65 -7.71 -2.42
N MET A 112 -12.56 -7.26 -1.55
CA MET A 112 -13.76 -8.02 -1.19
C MET A 112 -14.65 -8.29 -2.41
N LEU A 113 -14.90 -7.27 -3.24
CA LEU A 113 -15.71 -7.41 -4.45
C LEU A 113 -15.05 -8.35 -5.47
N LEU A 114 -13.73 -8.22 -5.68
CA LEU A 114 -12.98 -9.11 -6.56
C LEU A 114 -12.97 -10.55 -6.03
N ALA A 115 -12.83 -10.75 -4.72
CA ALA A 115 -12.89 -12.07 -4.11
C ALA A 115 -14.29 -12.70 -4.25
N ALA A 116 -15.35 -11.90 -4.15
CA ALA A 116 -16.70 -12.37 -4.40
C ALA A 116 -16.89 -12.79 -5.87
N ALA A 117 -16.39 -11.99 -6.81
CA ALA A 117 -16.55 -12.24 -8.24
C ALA A 117 -15.70 -13.42 -8.76
N PHE A 118 -14.43 -13.48 -8.35
CA PHE A 118 -13.45 -14.43 -8.92
C PHE A 118 -13.17 -15.65 -8.05
N LEU A 119 -13.31 -15.52 -6.72
CA LEU A 119 -13.08 -16.64 -5.78
C LEU A 119 -14.39 -17.22 -5.24
N HIS A 120 -15.54 -16.67 -5.67
CA HIS A 120 -16.89 -17.08 -5.23
C HIS A 120 -17.07 -16.98 -3.71
N GLU A 121 -16.34 -16.08 -3.05
CA GLU A 121 -16.50 -15.78 -1.63
C GLU A 121 -17.84 -15.03 -1.42
N LYS A 122 -18.57 -15.34 -0.35
CA LYS A 122 -19.84 -14.67 -0.04
C LYS A 122 -19.60 -13.58 1.02
N PRO A 123 -19.61 -12.29 0.63
CA PRO A 123 -19.47 -11.20 1.59
C PRO A 123 -20.61 -11.23 2.61
N GLN A 124 -20.28 -10.96 3.87
CA GLN A 124 -21.27 -10.85 4.93
C GLN A 124 -22.02 -9.52 4.82
N ARG A 125 -23.25 -9.44 5.35
CA ARG A 125 -24.08 -8.21 5.34
C ARG A 125 -23.32 -6.98 5.89
N TRP A 126 -22.53 -7.15 6.93
CA TRP A 126 -21.74 -6.06 7.52
C TRP A 126 -20.68 -5.51 6.58
N GLN A 127 -20.14 -6.35 5.72
CA GLN A 127 -19.18 -5.94 4.70
C GLN A 127 -19.84 -5.05 3.64
N TRP A 128 -21.09 -5.35 3.26
CA TRP A 128 -21.90 -4.49 2.38
C TRP A 128 -22.26 -3.15 3.03
N ILE A 129 -22.65 -3.16 4.32
CA ILE A 129 -22.91 -1.92 5.06
C ILE A 129 -21.62 -1.07 5.13
N GLY A 130 -20.49 -1.68 5.48
CA GLY A 130 -19.20 -1.00 5.52
C GLY A 130 -18.80 -0.42 4.17
N LEU A 131 -19.03 -1.16 3.07
CA LEU A 131 -18.79 -0.70 1.70
C LEU A 131 -19.64 0.55 1.38
N LEU A 132 -20.94 0.54 1.67
CA LEU A 132 -21.81 1.68 1.39
C LEU A 132 -21.37 2.94 2.17
N ILE A 133 -21.02 2.79 3.44
CA ILE A 133 -20.50 3.88 4.27
C ILE A 133 -19.20 4.41 3.68
N ALA A 134 -18.27 3.51 3.30
CA ALA A 134 -16.98 3.91 2.73
C ALA A 134 -17.12 4.59 1.36
N ILE A 135 -18.03 4.11 0.49
CA ILE A 135 -18.33 4.76 -0.80
C ILE A 135 -18.87 6.17 -0.56
N SER A 136 -19.80 6.36 0.38
CA SER A 136 -20.31 7.69 0.71
C SER A 136 -19.19 8.62 1.18
N GLY A 137 -18.27 8.11 2.03
CA GLY A 137 -17.09 8.86 2.47
C GLY A 137 -16.14 9.19 1.31
N LEU A 138 -15.91 8.24 0.41
CA LEU A 138 -15.05 8.42 -0.75
C LEU A 138 -15.63 9.46 -1.74
N LEU A 139 -16.94 9.46 -1.93
CA LEU A 139 -17.64 10.45 -2.76
C LEU A 139 -17.52 11.85 -2.16
N LEU A 140 -17.65 12.00 -0.84
CA LEU A 140 -17.43 13.28 -0.15
C LEU A 140 -16.01 13.80 -0.35
N ILE A 141 -14.99 12.94 -0.26
CA ILE A 141 -13.60 13.30 -0.55
C ILE A 141 -13.47 13.74 -2.01
N GLY A 142 -14.03 12.97 -2.96
CA GLY A 142 -13.95 13.29 -4.38
C GLY A 142 -14.63 14.61 -4.75
N VAL A 143 -15.79 14.92 -4.15
CA VAL A 143 -16.50 16.21 -4.37
C VAL A 143 -15.74 17.39 -3.77
N ALA A 144 -15.00 17.16 -2.69
CA ALA A 144 -14.20 18.18 -2.01
C ALA A 144 -12.87 18.49 -2.74
N HIS A 145 -12.70 18.10 -4.02
CA HIS A 145 -11.55 18.54 -4.81
C HIS A 145 -11.61 20.06 -5.04
N GLY A 146 -10.45 20.72 -4.94
CA GLY A 146 -10.38 22.18 -5.01
C GLY A 146 -10.78 22.93 -3.74
N ASP A 147 -11.31 22.24 -2.71
CA ASP A 147 -11.66 22.83 -1.43
C ASP A 147 -10.49 22.71 -0.44
N GLY A 148 -10.13 23.83 0.21
CA GLY A 148 -9.16 23.83 1.30
C GLY A 148 -7.74 24.29 0.92
N ALA A 149 -6.87 24.35 1.93
CA ALA A 149 -5.49 24.84 1.80
C ALA A 149 -4.57 23.91 1.00
N THR A 150 -5.01 22.68 0.74
CA THR A 150 -4.31 21.70 -0.09
C THR A 150 -5.17 21.38 -1.30
N ASP A 151 -4.83 21.96 -2.45
CA ASP A 151 -5.55 21.81 -3.73
C ASP A 151 -5.51 20.36 -4.24
N MET A 152 -6.39 19.51 -3.66
CA MET A 152 -6.57 18.15 -4.17
C MET A 152 -7.20 18.23 -5.57
N THR A 153 -6.50 17.66 -6.57
CA THR A 153 -7.03 17.58 -7.92
C THR A 153 -7.90 16.34 -8.11
N LEU A 154 -8.93 16.45 -8.95
CA LEU A 154 -9.77 15.30 -9.32
C LEU A 154 -8.94 14.19 -9.99
N LEU A 155 -7.97 14.56 -10.84
CA LEU A 155 -7.10 13.60 -11.51
C LEU A 155 -6.23 12.84 -10.50
N GLY A 156 -5.61 13.53 -9.53
CA GLY A 156 -4.85 12.91 -8.45
C GLY A 156 -5.70 11.94 -7.61
N PHE A 157 -6.95 12.32 -7.32
CA PHE A 157 -7.91 11.46 -6.63
C PHE A 157 -8.25 10.20 -7.46
N VAL A 158 -8.62 10.34 -8.72
CA VAL A 158 -8.96 9.21 -9.61
C VAL A 158 -7.79 8.25 -9.77
N LEU A 159 -6.57 8.76 -9.96
CA LEU A 159 -5.37 7.93 -10.04
C LEU A 159 -5.11 7.17 -8.73
N THR A 160 -5.38 7.78 -7.58
CA THR A 160 -5.23 7.12 -6.28
C THR A 160 -6.29 6.03 -6.07
N VAL A 161 -7.54 6.23 -6.52
CA VAL A 161 -8.56 5.18 -6.54
C VAL A 161 -8.16 4.04 -7.49
N GLY A 162 -7.60 4.37 -8.66
CA GLY A 162 -7.01 3.40 -9.58
C GLY A 162 -5.88 2.59 -8.93
N ALA A 163 -5.01 3.26 -8.18
CA ALA A 163 -3.95 2.59 -7.39
C ALA A 163 -4.54 1.62 -6.37
N ALA A 164 -5.63 1.99 -5.67
CA ALA A 164 -6.33 1.11 -4.75
C ALA A 164 -6.90 -0.13 -5.47
N ALA A 165 -7.43 0.03 -6.68
CA ALA A 165 -7.91 -1.09 -7.50
C ALA A 165 -6.76 -2.03 -7.92
N MET A 166 -5.61 -1.50 -8.33
CA MET A 166 -4.43 -2.31 -8.63
C MET A 166 -3.92 -3.05 -7.39
N TRP A 167 -3.92 -2.40 -6.23
CA TRP A 167 -3.60 -3.10 -4.98
C TRP A 167 -4.58 -4.22 -4.66
N ALA A 168 -5.85 -4.02 -4.88
CA ALA A 168 -6.86 -5.07 -4.72
C ALA A 168 -6.60 -6.29 -5.64
N ILE A 169 -6.20 -6.04 -6.89
CA ILE A 169 -5.81 -7.11 -7.83
C ILE A 169 -4.55 -7.84 -7.33
N SER A 170 -3.55 -7.12 -6.82
CA SER A 170 -2.34 -7.74 -6.27
C SER A 170 -2.65 -8.60 -5.03
N ASN A 171 -3.59 -8.18 -4.18
CA ASN A 171 -4.08 -9.00 -3.07
C ASN A 171 -4.73 -10.31 -3.55
N LEU A 172 -5.46 -10.27 -4.68
CA LEU A 172 -6.02 -11.47 -5.29
C LEU A 172 -4.91 -12.40 -5.81
N LEU A 173 -3.89 -11.84 -6.48
CA LEU A 173 -2.73 -12.60 -6.95
C LEU A 173 -1.95 -13.24 -5.80
N THR A 174 -1.83 -12.57 -4.64
CA THR A 174 -1.23 -13.15 -3.43
C THR A 174 -2.01 -14.37 -2.94
N ARG A 175 -3.35 -14.35 -3.00
CA ARG A 175 -4.18 -15.50 -2.65
C ARG A 175 -4.01 -16.65 -3.65
N VAL A 176 -3.87 -16.35 -4.94
CA VAL A 176 -3.58 -17.34 -5.97
C VAL A 176 -2.19 -17.95 -5.76
N ALA A 177 -1.19 -17.12 -5.45
CA ALA A 177 0.16 -17.57 -5.11
C ALA A 177 0.15 -18.55 -3.92
N ALA A 178 -0.57 -18.22 -2.85
CA ALA A 178 -0.69 -19.07 -1.66
C ALA A 178 -1.32 -20.45 -1.95
N ARG A 179 -2.09 -20.59 -3.03
CA ARG A 179 -2.65 -21.87 -3.47
C ARG A 179 -1.65 -22.75 -4.24
N GLN A 180 -0.58 -22.17 -4.80
CA GLN A 180 0.46 -22.93 -5.50
C GLN A 180 1.40 -23.66 -4.53
N GLY A 181 1.61 -23.09 -3.34
CA GLY A 181 2.46 -23.67 -2.31
C GLY A 181 2.93 -22.66 -1.28
N SER A 182 3.60 -23.14 -0.25
CA SER A 182 4.26 -22.27 0.72
C SER A 182 5.49 -21.61 0.11
N TYR A 183 5.70 -20.36 0.39
CA TYR A 183 6.85 -19.58 -0.05
C TYR A 183 7.36 -18.67 1.07
N GLU A 184 8.63 -18.34 0.99
CA GLU A 184 9.23 -17.40 1.92
C GLU A 184 8.86 -15.96 1.53
N PRO A 185 8.30 -15.15 2.46
CA PRO A 185 7.85 -13.79 2.17
C PRO A 185 8.96 -12.87 1.66
N ALA A 186 10.16 -12.95 2.23
CA ALA A 186 11.29 -12.13 1.79
C ALA A 186 11.67 -12.44 0.34
N SER A 187 11.72 -13.71 -0.02
CA SER A 187 11.96 -14.16 -1.39
C SER A 187 10.89 -13.62 -2.35
N PHE A 188 9.61 -13.74 -1.97
CA PHE A 188 8.50 -13.22 -2.78
C PHE A 188 8.62 -11.70 -3.02
N ILE A 189 8.89 -10.91 -1.96
CA ILE A 189 9.00 -9.45 -2.07
C ILE A 189 10.18 -9.05 -2.96
N VAL A 190 11.37 -9.65 -2.75
CA VAL A 190 12.57 -9.34 -3.53
C VAL A 190 12.35 -9.64 -5.01
N TRP A 191 11.88 -10.85 -5.33
CA TRP A 191 11.72 -11.28 -6.71
C TRP A 191 10.56 -10.60 -7.45
N THR A 192 9.47 -10.32 -6.79
CA THR A 192 8.38 -9.54 -7.40
C THR A 192 8.78 -8.09 -7.64
N SER A 193 9.69 -7.51 -6.84
CA SER A 193 10.20 -6.16 -7.02
C SER A 193 11.11 -5.98 -8.24
N VAL A 194 11.64 -7.06 -8.81
CA VAL A 194 12.45 -7.00 -10.06
C VAL A 194 11.61 -6.58 -11.25
N PHE A 195 10.42 -7.14 -11.38
CA PHE A 195 9.60 -7.00 -12.59
C PHE A 195 9.15 -5.57 -12.90
N PRO A 196 8.76 -4.73 -11.95
CA PRO A 196 8.36 -3.36 -12.25
C PRO A 196 9.52 -2.43 -12.58
N THR A 197 10.76 -2.77 -12.21
CA THR A 197 11.92 -1.88 -12.34
C THR A 197 12.15 -1.43 -13.78
N ILE A 198 12.27 -2.37 -14.72
CA ILE A 198 12.54 -2.05 -16.13
C ILE A 198 11.35 -1.33 -16.78
N PRO A 199 10.09 -1.82 -16.69
CA PRO A 199 8.95 -1.11 -17.24
C PRO A 199 8.79 0.32 -16.72
N LEU A 200 9.01 0.56 -15.42
CA LEU A 200 8.92 1.90 -14.84
C LEU A 200 10.03 2.82 -15.33
N LEU A 201 11.27 2.32 -15.51
CA LEU A 201 12.36 3.09 -16.10
C LEU A 201 12.05 3.45 -17.56
N LEU A 202 11.56 2.51 -18.35
CA LEU A 202 11.18 2.74 -19.74
C LEU A 202 10.02 3.74 -19.86
N LEU A 203 9.01 3.62 -19.01
CA LEU A 203 7.88 4.55 -18.95
C LEU A 203 8.33 5.94 -18.53
N SER A 204 9.23 6.06 -17.53
CA SER A 204 9.81 7.35 -17.14
C SER A 204 10.61 7.96 -18.28
N TRP A 205 11.46 7.15 -18.94
CA TRP A 205 12.22 7.61 -20.10
C TRP A 205 11.34 8.14 -21.22
N TRP A 206 10.23 7.46 -21.50
CA TRP A 206 9.30 7.84 -22.57
C TRP A 206 8.46 9.06 -22.18
N MET A 207 7.97 9.15 -20.94
CA MET A 207 7.05 10.21 -20.51
C MET A 207 7.78 11.49 -20.08
N ASP A 208 8.91 11.37 -19.42
CA ASP A 208 9.64 12.52 -18.87
C ASP A 208 10.71 13.01 -19.87
N GLY A 209 11.11 12.15 -20.82
CA GLY A 209 12.23 12.37 -21.74
C GLY A 209 13.58 11.93 -21.17
N GLY A 210 14.44 11.37 -22.04
CA GLY A 210 15.73 10.80 -21.63
C GLY A 210 16.66 11.80 -20.96
N GLU A 211 16.74 13.03 -21.47
CA GLU A 211 17.58 14.10 -20.88
C GLU A 211 17.12 14.46 -19.45
N ALA A 212 15.80 14.56 -19.23
CA ALA A 212 15.25 14.85 -17.92
C ALA A 212 15.55 13.73 -16.93
N VAL A 213 15.42 12.45 -17.34
CA VAL A 213 15.75 11.30 -16.50
C VAL A 213 17.22 11.29 -16.13
N VAL A 214 18.14 11.52 -17.10
CA VAL A 214 19.58 11.59 -16.82
C VAL A 214 19.91 12.74 -15.88
N THR A 215 19.34 13.91 -16.10
CA THR A 215 19.53 15.08 -15.22
C THR A 215 19.05 14.78 -13.78
N GLN A 216 17.89 14.16 -13.63
CA GLN A 216 17.37 13.75 -12.31
C GLN A 216 18.29 12.74 -11.63
N LEU A 217 18.81 11.73 -12.37
CA LEU A 217 19.76 10.75 -11.83
C LEU A 217 21.07 11.39 -11.37
N GLN A 218 21.58 12.38 -12.11
CA GLN A 218 22.79 13.12 -11.75
C GLN A 218 22.58 14.06 -10.56
N SER A 219 21.35 14.51 -10.32
CA SER A 219 20.97 15.39 -9.21
C SER A 219 20.68 14.64 -7.90
N ILE A 220 20.77 13.30 -7.87
CA ILE A 220 20.53 12.51 -6.66
C ILE A 220 21.57 12.86 -5.59
N GLY A 221 21.10 13.50 -4.53
CA GLY A 221 21.89 13.81 -3.34
C GLY A 221 21.53 12.89 -2.16
N TRP A 222 22.06 13.22 -0.99
CA TRP A 222 21.81 12.45 0.23
C TRP A 222 20.34 12.38 0.65
N ARG A 223 19.58 13.41 0.33
CA ARG A 223 18.14 13.46 0.60
C ARG A 223 17.39 12.44 -0.23
N GLU A 224 17.62 12.40 -1.53
CA GLU A 224 17.00 11.46 -2.47
C GLU A 224 17.41 10.02 -2.15
N LEU A 225 18.69 9.79 -1.84
CA LEU A 225 19.16 8.48 -1.38
C LEU A 225 18.46 8.04 -0.09
N GLY A 226 18.26 8.95 0.86
CA GLY A 226 17.50 8.68 2.08
C GLY A 226 16.04 8.31 1.80
N VAL A 227 15.39 9.02 0.88
CA VAL A 227 14.02 8.71 0.43
C VAL A 227 13.96 7.32 -0.21
N ILE A 228 14.85 7.04 -1.19
CA ILE A 228 14.90 5.75 -1.87
C ILE A 228 15.17 4.61 -0.88
N ALA A 229 16.13 4.81 0.03
CA ALA A 229 16.46 3.83 1.06
C ALA A 229 15.27 3.56 1.99
N TYR A 230 14.56 4.60 2.43
CA TYR A 230 13.34 4.44 3.23
C TYR A 230 12.28 3.62 2.48
N LEU A 231 11.98 4.01 1.24
CA LEU A 231 10.95 3.36 0.42
C LEU A 231 11.31 1.90 0.12
N ALA A 232 12.59 1.60 -0.18
CA ALA A 232 13.05 0.26 -0.50
C ALA A 232 13.21 -0.61 0.75
N PHE A 233 14.00 -0.18 1.72
CA PHE A 233 14.40 -1.04 2.83
C PHE A 233 13.39 -1.01 3.99
N LEU A 234 12.94 0.17 4.41
CA LEU A 234 12.00 0.25 5.54
C LEU A 234 10.58 -0.07 5.11
N SER A 235 10.06 0.62 4.09
CA SER A 235 8.66 0.46 3.69
C SER A 235 8.42 -0.86 2.96
N THR A 236 9.30 -1.26 2.03
CA THR A 236 9.10 -2.47 1.23
C THR A 236 9.63 -3.71 1.97
N LEU A 237 10.92 -3.81 2.26
CA LEU A 237 11.48 -5.05 2.79
C LEU A 237 11.10 -5.28 4.27
N LEU A 238 11.38 -4.32 5.14
CA LEU A 238 11.11 -4.46 6.57
C LEU A 238 9.60 -4.46 6.85
N GLY A 239 8.86 -3.51 6.26
CA GLY A 239 7.42 -3.36 6.48
C GLY A 239 6.65 -4.62 6.06
N TYR A 240 6.79 -5.07 4.82
CA TYR A 240 6.13 -6.30 4.37
C TYR A 240 6.67 -7.55 5.07
N GLY A 241 7.98 -7.61 5.39
CA GLY A 241 8.57 -8.73 6.10
C GLY A 241 7.96 -8.91 7.50
N LEU A 242 7.92 -7.84 8.30
CA LEU A 242 7.30 -7.86 9.63
C LEU A 242 5.79 -8.14 9.56
N TRP A 243 5.08 -7.52 8.62
CA TRP A 243 3.64 -7.72 8.45
C TRP A 243 3.29 -9.16 8.10
N THR A 244 4.01 -9.75 7.16
CA THR A 244 3.79 -11.14 6.77
C THR A 244 4.11 -12.09 7.92
N ARG A 245 5.18 -11.84 8.69
CA ARG A 245 5.50 -12.62 9.89
C ARG A 245 4.36 -12.56 10.93
N LEU A 246 3.74 -11.39 11.12
CA LEU A 246 2.59 -11.26 12.01
C LEU A 246 1.39 -12.08 11.51
N LEU A 247 1.09 -12.02 10.20
CA LEU A 247 0.02 -12.79 9.57
C LEU A 247 0.26 -14.31 9.58
N GLN A 248 1.52 -14.76 9.60
CA GLN A 248 1.86 -16.17 9.75
C GLN A 248 1.70 -16.68 11.19
N ARG A 249 1.87 -15.80 12.18
CA ARG A 249 1.79 -16.16 13.61
C ARG A 249 0.41 -16.03 14.21
N TYR A 250 -0.37 -15.08 13.72
CA TYR A 250 -1.66 -14.71 14.30
C TYR A 250 -2.75 -14.75 13.26
N ALA A 251 -3.97 -15.02 13.70
CA ALA A 251 -5.13 -14.96 12.81
C ALA A 251 -5.23 -13.58 12.13
N ALA A 252 -5.53 -13.56 10.83
CA ALA A 252 -5.71 -12.32 10.07
C ALA A 252 -6.73 -11.38 10.75
N SER A 253 -7.73 -11.94 11.41
CA SER A 253 -8.72 -11.18 12.19
C SER A 253 -8.13 -10.43 13.40
N THR A 254 -6.91 -10.75 13.83
CA THR A 254 -6.20 -10.06 14.91
C THR A 254 -5.25 -9.00 14.35
N VAL A 255 -4.55 -9.32 13.26
CA VAL A 255 -3.52 -8.46 12.68
C VAL A 255 -4.11 -7.40 11.74
N ALA A 256 -5.06 -7.78 10.87
CA ALA A 256 -5.60 -6.87 9.87
C ALA A 256 -6.25 -5.59 10.46
N PRO A 257 -6.93 -5.61 11.63
CA PRO A 257 -7.42 -4.38 12.25
C PRO A 257 -6.36 -3.31 12.52
N LEU A 258 -5.12 -3.73 12.75
CA LEU A 258 -4.03 -2.82 13.06
C LEU A 258 -3.67 -1.94 11.85
N SER A 259 -3.92 -2.40 10.61
CA SER A 259 -3.70 -1.60 9.40
C SER A 259 -4.62 -0.37 9.30
N LEU A 260 -5.74 -0.33 10.04
CA LEU A 260 -6.61 0.84 10.13
C LEU A 260 -5.90 2.06 10.74
N LEU A 261 -4.83 1.84 11.49
CA LEU A 261 -4.02 2.92 12.05
C LEU A 261 -3.08 3.55 11.02
N VAL A 262 -2.78 2.87 9.92
CA VAL A 262 -1.90 3.40 8.86
C VAL A 262 -2.41 4.72 8.28
N PRO A 263 -3.68 4.85 7.83
CA PRO A 263 -4.19 6.13 7.34
C PRO A 263 -4.27 7.20 8.44
N VAL A 264 -4.47 6.82 9.69
CA VAL A 264 -4.46 7.78 10.81
C VAL A 264 -3.05 8.38 10.98
N ILE A 265 -2.01 7.54 11.02
CA ILE A 265 -0.61 8.01 11.07
C ILE A 265 -0.26 8.76 9.79
N GLY A 266 -0.71 8.31 8.61
CA GLY A 266 -0.49 8.98 7.33
C GLY A 266 -1.05 10.39 7.30
N LEU A 267 -2.30 10.55 7.73
CA LEU A 267 -2.96 11.86 7.82
C LEU A 267 -2.27 12.78 8.84
N LEU A 268 -2.03 12.29 10.06
CA LEU A 268 -1.35 13.05 11.11
C LEU A 268 0.06 13.47 10.69
N SER A 269 0.83 12.57 10.09
CA SER A 269 2.19 12.90 9.62
C SER A 269 2.17 13.91 8.48
N ALA A 270 1.21 13.84 7.55
CA ALA A 270 1.06 14.82 6.48
C ALA A 270 0.69 16.20 7.03
N MET A 271 -0.20 16.27 8.03
CA MET A 271 -0.53 17.53 8.71
C MET A 271 0.69 18.13 9.42
N LEU A 272 1.43 17.30 10.17
CA LEU A 272 2.56 17.77 10.99
C LEU A 272 3.81 18.10 10.17
N LEU A 273 4.12 17.31 9.13
CA LEU A 273 5.40 17.39 8.41
C LEU A 273 5.29 18.12 7.07
N LEU A 274 4.09 18.17 6.47
CA LEU A 274 3.85 18.84 5.18
C LEU A 274 2.91 20.05 5.33
N GLY A 275 2.29 20.27 6.48
CA GLY A 275 1.32 21.35 6.69
C GLY A 275 0.00 21.10 5.93
N GLU A 276 -0.29 19.87 5.52
CA GLU A 276 -1.54 19.54 4.83
C GLU A 276 -2.73 19.67 5.79
N VAL A 277 -3.72 20.49 5.44
CA VAL A 277 -4.94 20.67 6.24
C VAL A 277 -6.15 20.25 5.42
N PRO A 278 -6.75 19.07 5.71
CA PRO A 278 -7.95 18.63 5.02
C PRO A 278 -9.12 19.59 5.24
N SER A 279 -9.96 19.79 4.21
CA SER A 279 -11.21 20.56 4.34
C SER A 279 -12.23 19.83 5.23
N GLY A 280 -13.29 20.55 5.67
CA GLY A 280 -14.36 19.94 6.47
C GLY A 280 -15.02 18.75 5.77
N LEU A 281 -15.23 18.83 4.45
CA LEU A 281 -15.79 17.71 3.67
C LEU A 281 -14.80 16.55 3.56
N GLN A 282 -13.50 16.84 3.41
CA GLN A 282 -12.46 15.80 3.40
C GLN A 282 -12.39 15.07 4.76
N TRP A 283 -12.54 15.80 5.88
CA TRP A 283 -12.65 15.20 7.22
C TRP A 283 -13.86 14.29 7.36
N LEU A 284 -15.05 14.75 6.95
CA LEU A 284 -16.28 13.94 6.98
C LEU A 284 -16.13 12.68 6.11
N GLY A 285 -15.58 12.84 4.91
CA GLY A 285 -15.32 11.72 4.02
C GLY A 285 -14.30 10.73 4.60
N THR A 286 -13.24 11.23 5.22
CA THR A 286 -12.23 10.41 5.92
C THR A 286 -12.86 9.59 7.05
N LEU A 287 -13.68 10.24 7.89
CA LEU A 287 -14.43 9.54 8.94
C LEU A 287 -15.37 8.47 8.37
N GLY A 288 -16.04 8.77 7.25
CA GLY A 288 -16.88 7.80 6.53
C GLY A 288 -16.09 6.59 6.06
N VAL A 289 -14.93 6.79 5.41
CA VAL A 289 -14.07 5.69 4.96
C VAL A 289 -13.58 4.85 6.13
N LEU A 290 -13.06 5.46 7.19
CA LEU A 290 -12.57 4.75 8.38
C LEU A 290 -13.68 3.99 9.09
N LEU A 291 -14.86 4.62 9.27
CA LEU A 291 -16.02 3.96 9.86
C LEU A 291 -16.49 2.76 9.02
N GLY A 292 -16.56 2.92 7.71
CA GLY A 292 -16.87 1.84 6.78
C GLY A 292 -15.92 0.66 6.92
N MET A 293 -14.61 0.92 7.03
CA MET A 293 -13.60 -0.10 7.27
C MET A 293 -13.79 -0.79 8.65
N MET A 294 -14.08 -0.02 9.70
CA MET A 294 -14.36 -0.58 11.02
C MET A 294 -15.60 -1.50 11.00
N VAL A 295 -16.67 -1.08 10.35
CA VAL A 295 -17.90 -1.90 10.21
C VAL A 295 -17.63 -3.15 9.39
N ASN A 296 -16.89 -3.04 8.29
CA ASN A 296 -16.46 -4.18 7.47
C ASN A 296 -15.69 -5.21 8.32
N GLN A 297 -14.79 -4.76 9.16
CA GLN A 297 -13.86 -5.63 9.88
C GLN A 297 -14.42 -6.20 11.18
N PHE A 298 -15.22 -5.42 11.92
CA PHE A 298 -15.73 -5.78 13.24
C PHE A 298 -17.21 -6.10 13.28
N GLY A 299 -18.01 -5.70 12.29
CA GLY A 299 -19.46 -5.81 12.31
C GLY A 299 -19.98 -7.24 12.53
N GLY A 300 -19.27 -8.25 12.03
CA GLY A 300 -19.61 -9.65 12.25
C GLY A 300 -19.40 -10.16 13.69
N ARG A 301 -18.57 -9.47 14.49
CA ARG A 301 -18.27 -9.86 15.88
C ARG A 301 -19.29 -9.30 16.87
N TRP A 302 -19.91 -8.15 16.58
CA TRP A 302 -20.89 -7.51 17.46
C TRP A 302 -22.16 -8.34 17.66
N ARG A 303 -22.44 -9.28 16.78
CA ARG A 303 -23.62 -10.15 16.88
C ARG A 303 -23.36 -11.45 17.65
N ARG A 304 -22.12 -11.80 17.94
CA ARG A 304 -21.77 -13.03 18.66
C ARG A 304 -21.63 -12.82 20.18
N ARG A 305 -21.83 -11.59 20.63
CA ARG A 305 -22.02 -11.23 22.03
C ARG A 305 -23.52 -10.91 22.28
#